data_2ef360b82bc2c444e56d1b16cf3d7bc0
#
_entry.id   2ef360b82bc2c444e56d1b16cf3d7bc0
#
_cell.length_a   1.000
_cell.length_b   1.000
_cell.length_c   1.000
_cell.angle_alpha   90.00
_cell.angle_beta   90.00
_cell.angle_gamma   90.00
#
_symmetry.space_group_name_H-M   'P 1'
#
loop_
_entity.id
_entity.type
_entity.pdbx_description
1 polymer ?
#
loop_
_entity_poly.entity_id
_entity_poly.type
_entity_poly.pdbx_seq_one_letter_code
_entity_poly.pdbx_strand_id
1 'polypeptide(L)'
;DARNTENELDLEDILNIPSAGFNNVRYYAWAWAGCEFFQNHPKTKQIFSKLPELAKLDEDRFNREFLDLHGNNLEELKRDWLLFINEIDYGYSVPRGCLSKASSPGGQLNSGQIKFRISAERSWQVTEQNVQQGERFRIKSSGEYVVGQSNPQTPWKCQPNGITIQYHRGRPLGRLQAGILDLNAKTAEQQVKGLLNPLDIGLSGVISAPTSG
;
A
#
# COMPACT_ATOMS: atom_id res chain seq x y z
N ASP A 1 -3.50 6.43 -19.16
CA ASP A 1 -2.89 5.65 -18.09
C ASP A 1 -2.46 6.61 -17.00
N ALA A 2 -3.15 6.61 -15.86
CA ALA A 2 -2.89 7.52 -14.72
C ALA A 2 -1.52 7.28 -14.06
N ARG A 3 -0.75 6.33 -14.55
CA ARG A 3 0.55 5.90 -14.02
C ARG A 3 1.74 6.65 -14.58
N ASN A 4 1.53 7.82 -15.17
CA ASN A 4 2.62 8.67 -15.62
C ASN A 4 3.01 9.57 -14.44
N THR A 5 4.11 9.28 -13.79
CA THR A 5 4.62 9.87 -12.53
C THR A 5 4.68 11.41 -12.49
N GLU A 6 4.68 12.07 -13.64
CA GLU A 6 4.65 13.55 -13.73
C GLU A 6 3.26 14.16 -13.46
N ASN A 7 2.24 13.33 -13.17
CA ASN A 7 0.84 13.76 -13.13
C ASN A 7 0.03 13.10 -11.99
N GLU A 8 0.69 12.45 -11.04
CA GLU A 8 0.01 11.90 -9.87
C GLU A 8 -0.41 13.04 -8.93
N LEU A 9 -1.68 13.03 -8.51
CA LEU A 9 -2.19 13.96 -7.51
C LEU A 9 -2.03 13.33 -6.11
N ASP A 10 -1.51 14.11 -5.18
CA ASP A 10 -1.52 13.73 -3.78
C ASP A 10 -2.93 13.91 -3.17
N LEU A 11 -3.11 13.49 -1.91
CA LEU A 11 -4.41 13.60 -1.25
C LEU A 11 -4.89 15.04 -1.08
N GLU A 12 -3.98 15.99 -0.87
CA GLU A 12 -4.30 17.40 -0.69
C GLU A 12 -4.69 18.04 -2.03
N ASP A 13 -4.00 17.66 -3.12
CA ASP A 13 -4.34 18.10 -4.47
C ASP A 13 -5.75 17.69 -4.88
N ILE A 14 -6.17 16.46 -4.50
CA ILE A 14 -7.52 15.97 -4.82
C ILE A 14 -8.60 16.78 -4.11
N LEU A 15 -8.37 17.15 -2.85
CA LEU A 15 -9.30 18.00 -2.11
C LEU A 15 -9.39 19.41 -2.68
N ASN A 16 -8.35 19.87 -3.37
CA ASN A 16 -8.28 21.19 -3.99
C ASN A 16 -8.62 21.19 -5.49
N ILE A 17 -9.17 20.10 -6.04
CA ILE A 17 -9.67 20.11 -7.42
C ILE A 17 -10.84 21.10 -7.51
N PRO A 18 -10.71 22.18 -8.30
CA PRO A 18 -11.78 23.16 -8.39
C PRO A 18 -13.03 22.57 -9.05
N SER A 19 -14.21 23.02 -8.63
CA SER A 19 -15.49 22.53 -9.16
C SER A 19 -15.60 22.59 -10.69
N ALA A 20 -15.02 23.63 -11.31
CA ALA A 20 -14.92 23.75 -12.77
C ALA A 20 -14.03 22.66 -13.41
N GLY A 21 -13.12 22.05 -12.65
CA GLY A 21 -12.22 21.00 -13.10
C GLY A 21 -12.95 19.69 -13.42
N PHE A 22 -14.12 19.44 -12.84
CA PHE A 22 -14.86 18.18 -13.04
C PHE A 22 -15.42 18.00 -14.46
N ASN A 23 -15.33 19.00 -15.32
CA ASN A 23 -15.55 18.85 -16.77
C ASN A 23 -14.38 18.11 -17.46
N ASN A 24 -13.26 17.90 -16.78
CA ASN A 24 -12.12 17.16 -17.28
C ASN A 24 -12.16 15.73 -16.75
N VAL A 25 -12.18 14.76 -17.66
CA VAL A 25 -12.21 13.30 -17.35
C VAL A 25 -11.10 12.90 -16.38
N ARG A 26 -9.93 13.52 -16.46
CA ARG A 26 -8.80 13.26 -15.57
C ARG A 26 -9.13 13.62 -14.12
N TYR A 27 -9.61 14.82 -13.85
CA TYR A 27 -9.98 15.23 -12.49
C TYR A 27 -11.14 14.41 -11.93
N TYR A 28 -12.09 14.05 -12.80
CA TYR A 28 -13.17 13.15 -12.42
C TYR A 28 -12.64 11.78 -11.97
N ALA A 29 -11.68 11.20 -12.69
CA ALA A 29 -11.07 9.93 -12.34
C ALA A 29 -10.32 10.00 -10.99
N TRP A 30 -9.59 11.07 -10.74
CA TRP A 30 -8.89 11.29 -9.47
C TRP A 30 -9.86 11.49 -8.30
N ALA A 31 -10.92 12.26 -8.48
CA ALA A 31 -11.94 12.44 -7.46
C ALA A 31 -12.65 11.11 -7.15
N TRP A 32 -12.94 10.29 -8.17
CA TRP A 32 -13.48 8.95 -7.98
C TRP A 32 -12.52 8.07 -7.17
N ALA A 33 -11.24 8.06 -7.51
CA ALA A 33 -10.23 7.31 -6.78
C ALA A 33 -10.13 7.78 -5.30
N GLY A 34 -10.21 9.09 -5.05
CA GLY A 34 -10.26 9.66 -3.72
C GLY A 34 -11.49 9.18 -2.93
N CYS A 35 -12.67 9.23 -3.54
CA CYS A 35 -13.90 8.73 -2.91
C CYS A 35 -13.79 7.22 -2.59
N GLU A 36 -13.30 6.41 -3.53
CA GLU A 36 -13.10 4.96 -3.34
C GLU A 36 -12.13 4.69 -2.18
N PHE A 37 -11.02 5.43 -2.14
CA PHE A 37 -10.05 5.32 -1.05
C PHE A 37 -10.66 5.68 0.30
N PHE A 38 -11.21 6.87 0.46
CA PHE A 38 -11.75 7.34 1.74
C PHE A 38 -12.96 6.54 2.24
N GLN A 39 -13.82 6.08 1.34
CA GLN A 39 -14.99 5.27 1.68
C GLN A 39 -14.59 3.91 2.25
N ASN A 40 -13.50 3.32 1.74
CA ASN A 40 -13.10 1.95 2.06
C ASN A 40 -11.92 1.85 3.01
N HIS A 41 -11.14 2.93 3.20
CA HIS A 41 -9.99 2.91 4.08
C HIS A 41 -10.41 2.74 5.56
N PRO A 42 -9.78 1.85 6.34
CA PRO A 42 -10.21 1.52 7.71
C PRO A 42 -10.32 2.70 8.66
N LYS A 43 -9.45 3.72 8.49
CA LYS A 43 -9.41 4.90 9.36
C LYS A 43 -10.33 6.03 8.92
N THR A 44 -10.82 6.02 7.69
CA THR A 44 -11.59 7.14 7.14
C THR A 44 -13.05 6.82 6.88
N LYS A 45 -13.41 5.56 6.69
CA LYS A 45 -14.78 5.17 6.31
C LYS A 45 -15.87 5.67 7.25
N GLN A 46 -15.57 5.79 8.57
CA GLN A 46 -16.54 6.31 9.54
C GLN A 46 -16.75 7.83 9.40
N ILE A 47 -15.67 8.54 9.04
CA ILE A 47 -15.70 9.98 8.79
C ILE A 47 -16.36 10.25 7.45
N PHE A 48 -16.10 9.40 6.45
CA PHE A 48 -16.71 9.49 5.12
C PHE A 48 -18.25 9.49 5.19
N SER A 49 -18.84 8.77 6.13
CA SER A 49 -20.29 8.78 6.36
C SER A 49 -20.84 10.17 6.76
N LYS A 50 -20.00 11.09 7.24
CA LYS A 50 -20.36 12.47 7.62
C LYS A 50 -20.20 13.47 6.47
N LEU A 51 -19.66 13.07 5.34
CA LEU A 51 -19.44 13.95 4.18
C LEU A 51 -20.69 14.71 3.72
N PRO A 52 -21.92 14.14 3.73
CA PRO A 52 -23.11 14.89 3.36
C PRO A 52 -23.37 16.12 4.25
N GLU A 53 -22.89 16.09 5.51
CA GLU A 53 -22.98 17.23 6.42
C GLU A 53 -21.90 18.26 6.12
N LEU A 54 -20.68 17.81 5.87
CA LEU A 54 -19.56 18.66 5.49
C LEU A 54 -19.76 19.31 4.12
N ALA A 55 -20.39 18.63 3.19
CA ALA A 55 -20.69 19.16 1.86
C ALA A 55 -21.63 20.37 1.84
N LYS A 56 -22.22 20.73 2.98
CA LYS A 56 -23.00 21.98 3.15
C LYS A 56 -22.13 23.20 3.45
N LEU A 57 -20.86 22.97 3.74
CA LEU A 57 -19.88 24.04 3.96
C LEU A 57 -19.39 24.58 2.62
N ASP A 58 -18.81 25.78 2.66
CA ASP A 58 -18.02 26.25 1.54
C ASP A 58 -16.74 25.40 1.39
N GLU A 59 -16.11 25.46 0.21
CA GLU A 59 -14.98 24.64 -0.17
C GLU A 59 -13.81 24.73 0.82
N ASP A 60 -13.45 25.96 1.25
CA ASP A 60 -12.34 26.20 2.17
C ASP A 60 -12.60 25.61 3.56
N ARG A 61 -13.82 25.68 4.04
CA ARG A 61 -14.22 25.08 5.32
C ARG A 61 -14.30 23.57 5.23
N PHE A 62 -14.85 23.06 4.12
CA PHE A 62 -14.88 21.62 3.89
C PHE A 62 -13.47 21.02 3.96
N ASN A 63 -12.53 21.56 3.20
CA ASN A 63 -11.16 21.06 3.15
C ASN A 63 -10.47 21.11 4.51
N ARG A 64 -10.61 22.23 5.24
CA ARG A 64 -10.03 22.35 6.59
C ARG A 64 -10.62 21.33 7.56
N GLU A 65 -11.94 21.26 7.67
CA GLU A 65 -12.59 20.34 8.60
C GLU A 65 -12.31 18.87 8.23
N PHE A 66 -12.27 18.57 6.93
CA PHE A 66 -11.90 17.24 6.47
C PHE A 66 -10.46 16.86 6.85
N LEU A 67 -9.50 17.75 6.64
CA LEU A 67 -8.10 17.54 7.02
C LEU A 67 -7.92 17.46 8.55
N ASP A 68 -8.61 18.31 9.31
CA ASP A 68 -8.57 18.33 10.77
C ASP A 68 -9.10 17.00 11.37
N LEU A 69 -10.14 16.45 10.79
CA LEU A 69 -10.68 15.12 11.19
C LEU A 69 -9.66 13.99 10.97
N HIS A 70 -8.71 14.18 10.08
CA HIS A 70 -7.69 13.19 9.74
C HIS A 70 -6.28 13.54 10.24
N GLY A 71 -6.08 14.70 10.89
CA GLY A 71 -4.77 15.28 11.20
C GLY A 71 -3.77 14.31 11.82
N ASN A 72 -4.18 13.52 12.80
CA ASN A 72 -3.32 12.54 13.47
C ASN A 72 -2.93 11.33 12.57
N ASN A 73 -3.62 11.12 11.45
CA ASN A 73 -3.41 9.99 10.56
C ASN A 73 -2.96 10.42 9.15
N LEU A 74 -2.83 11.72 8.89
CA LEU A 74 -2.66 12.24 7.54
C LEU A 74 -1.42 11.66 6.83
N GLU A 75 -0.29 11.59 7.51
CA GLU A 75 0.93 11.02 6.95
C GLU A 75 0.81 9.53 6.61
N GLU A 76 0.08 8.77 7.43
CA GLU A 76 -0.21 7.37 7.13
C GLU A 76 -1.17 7.25 5.94
N LEU A 77 -2.20 8.09 5.89
CA LEU A 77 -3.13 8.14 4.76
C LEU A 77 -2.42 8.49 3.45
N LYS A 78 -1.47 9.43 3.47
CA LYS A 78 -0.67 9.76 2.30
C LYS A 78 0.15 8.57 1.80
N ARG A 79 0.76 7.79 2.70
CA ARG A 79 1.49 6.56 2.32
C ARG A 79 0.56 5.52 1.71
N ASP A 80 -0.56 5.25 2.39
CA ASP A 80 -1.53 4.27 1.91
C ASP A 80 -2.17 4.71 0.59
N TRP A 81 -2.38 6.02 0.37
CA TRP A 81 -2.82 6.58 -0.90
C TRP A 81 -1.83 6.29 -2.03
N LEU A 82 -0.54 6.56 -1.84
CA LEU A 82 0.48 6.30 -2.86
C LEU A 82 0.56 4.81 -3.23
N LEU A 83 0.44 3.93 -2.25
CA LEU A 83 0.38 2.49 -2.50
C LEU A 83 -0.91 2.11 -3.24
N PHE A 84 -2.05 2.69 -2.86
CA PHE A 84 -3.33 2.48 -3.51
C PHE A 84 -3.30 2.88 -4.98
N ILE A 85 -2.92 4.12 -5.30
CA ILE A 85 -2.90 4.59 -6.70
C ILE A 85 -1.90 3.84 -7.56
N ASN A 86 -0.80 3.37 -6.96
CA ASN A 86 0.17 2.54 -7.67
C ASN A 86 -0.38 1.14 -7.97
N GLU A 87 -1.21 0.56 -7.10
CA GLU A 87 -1.70 -0.81 -7.19
C GLU A 87 -3.14 -0.93 -7.68
N ILE A 88 -3.88 0.18 -7.82
CA ILE A 88 -5.29 0.16 -8.20
C ILE A 88 -5.51 -0.59 -9.51
N ASP A 89 -6.37 -1.58 -9.48
CA ASP A 89 -6.80 -2.38 -10.61
C ASP A 89 -8.20 -2.94 -10.31
N TYR A 90 -8.84 -3.58 -11.27
CA TYR A 90 -10.14 -4.18 -11.07
C TYR A 90 -10.13 -5.19 -9.92
N GLY A 91 -11.02 -5.01 -8.95
CA GLY A 91 -11.13 -5.86 -7.75
C GLY A 91 -10.14 -5.55 -6.64
N TYR A 92 -9.40 -4.43 -6.74
CA TYR A 92 -8.53 -3.99 -5.64
C TYR A 92 -9.34 -3.74 -4.36
N SER A 93 -8.78 -4.13 -3.22
CA SER A 93 -9.40 -3.94 -1.91
C SER A 93 -8.57 -2.98 -1.06
N VAL A 94 -9.04 -1.74 -0.90
CA VAL A 94 -8.37 -0.72 -0.08
C VAL A 94 -8.01 -1.26 1.32
N PRO A 95 -8.91 -1.90 2.09
CA PRO A 95 -8.56 -2.40 3.43
C PRO A 95 -7.46 -3.47 3.45
N ARG A 96 -7.32 -4.24 2.37
CA ARG A 96 -6.24 -5.24 2.25
C ARG A 96 -4.94 -4.60 1.78
N GLY A 97 -5.03 -3.51 1.03
CA GLY A 97 -3.91 -2.77 0.48
C GLY A 97 -3.17 -1.88 1.47
N CYS A 98 -3.85 -1.42 2.53
CA CYS A 98 -3.24 -0.57 3.56
C CYS A 98 -2.05 -1.24 4.26
N LEU A 99 -1.06 -0.43 4.62
CA LEU A 99 0.07 -0.89 5.44
C LEU A 99 -0.43 -1.52 6.74
N SER A 100 0.15 -2.65 7.09
CA SER A 100 -0.20 -3.38 8.31
C SER A 100 1.06 -3.89 9.01
N LYS A 101 0.93 -4.36 10.26
CA LYS A 101 2.06 -4.97 10.96
C LYS A 101 2.12 -6.46 10.67
N ALA A 102 3.34 -6.96 10.44
CA ALA A 102 3.59 -8.39 10.39
C ALA A 102 3.46 -9.00 11.79
N SER A 103 2.92 -10.21 11.87
CA SER A 103 2.86 -10.92 13.15
C SER A 103 4.22 -11.55 13.46
N SER A 104 4.82 -11.15 14.58
CA SER A 104 5.97 -11.87 15.13
C SER A 104 5.47 -13.03 16.00
N PRO A 105 5.87 -14.28 15.76
CA PRO A 105 5.46 -15.42 16.60
C PRO A 105 6.23 -15.50 17.93
N GLY A 106 6.69 -14.38 18.49
CA GLY A 106 7.32 -14.31 19.81
C GLY A 106 8.55 -15.21 19.96
N GLY A 107 9.70 -14.61 20.11
CA GLY A 107 10.96 -15.28 20.42
C GLY A 107 12.07 -14.94 19.44
N GLN A 108 13.11 -14.28 19.92
CA GLN A 108 14.41 -14.31 19.26
C GLN A 108 14.88 -15.76 19.17
N LEU A 109 15.06 -16.25 17.96
CA LEU A 109 15.80 -17.49 17.79
C LEU A 109 17.25 -17.24 18.20
N ASN A 110 17.84 -18.16 18.97
CA ASN A 110 19.20 -18.07 19.55
C ASN A 110 20.35 -17.92 18.54
N SER A 111 20.08 -17.53 17.30
CA SER A 111 21.03 -17.50 16.18
C SER A 111 21.05 -16.19 15.38
N GLY A 112 20.55 -15.08 15.96
CA GLY A 112 20.45 -13.81 15.22
C GLY A 112 19.41 -13.83 14.10
N GLN A 113 18.53 -14.84 14.05
CA GLN A 113 17.43 -14.94 13.11
C GLN A 113 16.15 -14.38 13.74
N ILE A 114 15.36 -13.69 12.93
CA ILE A 114 14.04 -13.19 13.31
C ILE A 114 13.02 -13.85 12.39
N LYS A 115 11.91 -14.29 12.96
CA LYS A 115 10.83 -14.94 12.22
C LYS A 115 9.57 -14.09 12.23
N PHE A 116 8.97 -13.95 11.06
CA PHE A 116 7.69 -13.26 10.89
C PHE A 116 6.68 -14.18 10.21
N ARG A 117 5.41 -13.97 10.52
CA ARG A 117 4.30 -14.54 9.77
C ARG A 117 3.70 -13.45 8.89
N ILE A 118 3.72 -13.68 7.58
CA ILE A 118 3.16 -12.78 6.58
C ILE A 118 1.83 -13.39 6.08
N SER A 119 0.76 -12.61 6.08
CA SER A 119 -0.53 -13.01 5.55
C SER A 119 -0.59 -12.72 4.04
N ALA A 120 -0.90 -13.73 3.24
CA ALA A 120 -1.10 -13.55 1.80
C ALA A 120 -2.39 -12.79 1.43
N GLU A 121 -3.26 -12.52 2.41
CA GLU A 121 -4.48 -11.71 2.23
C GLU A 121 -4.24 -10.21 2.36
N ARG A 122 -3.03 -9.81 2.74
CA ARG A 122 -2.63 -8.42 2.96
C ARG A 122 -1.55 -8.04 1.96
N SER A 123 -1.51 -6.77 1.62
CA SER A 123 -0.41 -6.18 0.87
C SER A 123 0.83 -6.04 1.79
N TRP A 124 1.42 -4.88 1.87
CA TRP A 124 2.64 -4.64 2.64
C TRP A 124 2.45 -4.82 4.15
N GLN A 125 3.36 -5.56 4.76
CA GLN A 125 3.35 -5.83 6.20
C GLN A 125 4.71 -5.48 6.81
N VAL A 126 4.70 -4.48 7.68
CA VAL A 126 5.90 -3.92 8.30
C VAL A 126 6.39 -4.85 9.41
N THR A 127 7.68 -5.22 9.36
CA THR A 127 8.30 -6.11 10.35
C THR A 127 8.88 -5.39 11.56
N GLU A 128 8.93 -4.06 11.54
CA GLU A 128 9.55 -3.21 12.58
C GLU A 128 11.04 -3.54 12.81
N GLN A 129 11.71 -4.11 11.79
CA GLN A 129 13.16 -4.33 11.82
C GLN A 129 13.86 -3.20 11.11
N ASN A 130 14.66 -2.44 11.84
CA ASN A 130 15.48 -1.40 11.25
C ASN A 130 16.68 -2.00 10.53
N VAL A 131 16.98 -1.47 9.37
CA VAL A 131 18.14 -1.83 8.55
C VAL A 131 18.95 -0.59 8.21
N GLN A 132 20.27 -0.76 8.07
CA GLN A 132 21.16 0.32 7.65
C GLN A 132 21.45 0.21 6.15
N GLN A 133 21.63 1.34 5.48
CA GLN A 133 22.04 1.36 4.07
C GLN A 133 23.30 0.52 3.88
N GLY A 134 23.29 -0.36 2.86
CA GLY A 134 24.39 -1.27 2.55
C GLY A 134 24.40 -2.55 3.39
N GLU A 135 23.60 -2.65 4.45
CA GLU A 135 23.49 -3.88 5.23
C GLU A 135 22.99 -5.03 4.37
N ARG A 136 23.61 -6.20 4.53
CA ARG A 136 23.23 -7.41 3.78
C ARG A 136 22.58 -8.41 4.71
N PHE A 137 21.41 -8.88 4.30
CA PHE A 137 20.67 -9.89 5.04
C PHE A 137 20.04 -10.90 4.10
N ARG A 138 19.77 -12.08 4.64
CA ARG A 138 19.11 -13.17 3.91
C ARG A 138 17.69 -13.33 4.42
N ILE A 139 16.73 -13.28 3.50
CA ILE A 139 15.36 -13.66 3.76
C ILE A 139 15.17 -15.10 3.27
N LYS A 140 14.59 -15.95 4.10
CA LYS A 140 14.07 -17.27 3.74
C LYS A 140 12.58 -17.30 4.03
N SER A 141 11.82 -17.84 3.13
CA SER A 141 10.36 -17.94 3.27
C SER A 141 9.89 -19.37 2.99
N SER A 142 8.76 -19.71 3.56
CA SER A 142 8.10 -21.01 3.37
C SER A 142 6.61 -20.85 3.59
N GLY A 143 5.82 -21.80 3.12
CA GLY A 143 4.39 -21.83 3.25
C GLY A 143 3.69 -21.99 1.90
N GLU A 144 2.40 -22.23 1.95
CA GLU A 144 1.53 -22.36 0.79
C GLU A 144 0.29 -21.48 1.03
N TYR A 145 -0.18 -20.81 0.01
CA TYR A 145 -1.35 -19.94 0.04
C TYR A 145 -2.08 -19.94 -1.30
N VAL A 146 -3.33 -19.52 -1.31
CA VAL A 146 -4.15 -19.42 -2.50
C VAL A 146 -4.10 -17.98 -3.04
N VAL A 147 -3.79 -17.82 -4.32
CA VAL A 147 -3.69 -16.50 -5.00
C VAL A 147 -4.82 -16.25 -5.99
N GLY A 148 -5.65 -17.22 -6.23
CA GLY A 148 -6.80 -17.13 -7.14
C GLY A 148 -7.46 -18.48 -7.29
N GLN A 149 -8.43 -18.55 -8.21
CA GLN A 149 -9.12 -19.80 -8.54
C GLN A 149 -9.70 -19.75 -9.94
N SER A 150 -9.67 -20.87 -10.66
CA SER A 150 -10.36 -20.99 -11.95
C SER A 150 -11.87 -21.19 -11.75
N ASN A 151 -12.22 -21.92 -10.69
CA ASN A 151 -13.58 -22.12 -10.18
C ASN A 151 -13.46 -22.45 -8.67
N PRO A 152 -14.58 -22.52 -7.92
CA PRO A 152 -14.54 -22.78 -6.47
C PRO A 152 -13.81 -24.07 -6.06
N GLN A 153 -13.74 -25.08 -6.93
CA GLN A 153 -13.10 -26.35 -6.66
C GLN A 153 -11.62 -26.42 -7.09
N THR A 154 -11.11 -25.38 -7.78
CA THR A 154 -9.76 -25.38 -8.35
C THR A 154 -8.99 -24.13 -7.90
N PRO A 155 -8.55 -24.08 -6.62
CA PRO A 155 -7.76 -22.99 -6.09
C PRO A 155 -6.34 -23.00 -6.68
N TRP A 156 -5.81 -21.84 -6.99
CA TRP A 156 -4.43 -21.66 -7.41
C TRP A 156 -3.53 -21.57 -6.18
N LYS A 157 -3.01 -22.69 -5.78
CA LYS A 157 -2.05 -22.77 -4.67
C LYS A 157 -0.68 -22.29 -5.11
N CYS A 158 -0.04 -21.53 -4.24
CA CYS A 158 1.20 -20.84 -4.51
C CYS A 158 2.16 -20.98 -3.33
N GLN A 159 3.43 -21.12 -3.63
CA GLN A 159 4.55 -20.91 -2.71
C GLN A 159 5.17 -19.52 -2.92
N PRO A 160 6.06 -19.04 -2.03
CA PRO A 160 6.65 -17.70 -2.15
C PRO A 160 7.35 -17.36 -3.48
N ASN A 161 7.71 -18.35 -4.30
CA ASN A 161 8.21 -18.11 -5.65
C ASN A 161 7.16 -17.61 -6.65
N GLY A 162 5.88 -17.68 -6.29
CA GLY A 162 4.78 -17.37 -7.20
C GLY A 162 4.49 -18.51 -8.16
N ILE A 163 3.43 -18.33 -8.95
CA ILE A 163 3.01 -19.23 -10.02
C ILE A 163 2.99 -18.49 -11.37
N THR A 164 3.32 -19.20 -12.44
CA THR A 164 3.44 -18.63 -13.79
C THR A 164 2.16 -18.72 -14.62
N ILE A 165 1.07 -19.12 -13.99
CA ILE A 165 -0.27 -19.14 -14.61
C ILE A 165 -0.72 -17.73 -15.00
N GLN A 166 -0.34 -16.75 -14.20
CA GLN A 166 -0.61 -15.33 -14.41
C GLN A 166 0.57 -14.51 -13.92
N TYR A 167 0.79 -13.37 -14.56
CA TYR A 167 1.80 -12.41 -14.16
C TYR A 167 1.13 -11.11 -13.72
N HIS A 168 1.67 -10.52 -12.65
CA HIS A 168 1.34 -9.17 -12.22
C HIS A 168 2.60 -8.32 -12.33
N ARG A 169 2.56 -7.27 -13.15
CA ARG A 169 3.71 -6.35 -13.39
C ARG A 169 5.00 -7.07 -13.76
N GLY A 170 4.90 -8.06 -14.64
CA GLY A 170 6.05 -8.84 -15.11
C GLY A 170 6.58 -9.88 -14.11
N ARG A 171 5.95 -10.05 -12.96
CA ARG A 171 6.32 -11.04 -11.93
C ARG A 171 5.30 -12.16 -11.83
N PRO A 172 5.72 -13.40 -11.50
CA PRO A 172 4.79 -14.48 -11.22
C PRO A 172 3.79 -14.09 -10.13
N LEU A 173 2.51 -14.39 -10.33
CA LEU A 173 1.46 -14.09 -9.37
C LEU A 173 1.75 -14.71 -8.01
N GLY A 174 1.62 -13.94 -6.94
CA GLY A 174 1.87 -14.39 -5.57
C GLY A 174 3.35 -14.44 -5.17
N ARG A 175 4.28 -13.91 -5.97
CA ARG A 175 5.70 -13.89 -5.59
C ARG A 175 5.93 -12.99 -4.38
N LEU A 176 6.64 -13.53 -3.36
CA LEU A 176 7.03 -12.75 -2.19
C LEU A 176 8.05 -11.68 -2.57
N GLN A 177 7.79 -10.49 -2.11
CA GLN A 177 8.62 -9.30 -2.32
C GLN A 177 9.00 -8.67 -0.98
N ALA A 178 10.06 -7.88 -0.97
CA ALA A 178 10.45 -7.05 0.17
C ALA A 178 10.76 -5.62 -0.32
N GLY A 179 10.51 -4.66 0.54
CA GLY A 179 10.85 -3.25 0.34
C GLY A 179 11.25 -2.63 1.67
N ILE A 180 11.93 -1.49 1.62
CA ILE A 180 12.29 -0.72 2.79
C ILE A 180 11.34 0.46 2.90
N LEU A 181 10.74 0.63 4.08
CA LEU A 181 9.91 1.76 4.45
C LEU A 181 10.78 2.72 5.28
N ASP A 182 11.11 3.88 4.70
CA ASP A 182 11.92 4.90 5.37
C ASP A 182 11.03 5.93 6.06
N LEU A 183 10.62 5.65 7.29
CA LEU A 183 9.78 6.56 8.09
C LEU A 183 10.50 7.86 8.49
N ASN A 184 11.82 7.96 8.32
CA ASN A 184 12.60 9.17 8.62
C ASN A 184 12.67 10.12 7.42
N ALA A 185 12.26 9.67 6.22
CA ALA A 185 12.22 10.51 5.04
C ALA A 185 11.14 11.61 5.20
N LYS A 186 11.35 12.74 4.52
CA LYS A 186 10.54 13.96 4.72
C LYS A 186 9.14 13.88 4.11
N THR A 187 8.98 13.12 3.05
CA THR A 187 7.70 13.01 2.32
C THR A 187 7.20 11.57 2.28
N ALA A 188 5.88 11.39 2.23
CA ALA A 188 5.28 10.07 2.11
C ALA A 188 5.80 9.28 0.90
N GLU A 189 6.02 9.97 -0.23
CA GLU A 189 6.58 9.37 -1.44
C GLU A 189 7.99 8.80 -1.19
N GLN A 190 8.86 9.58 -0.55
CA GLN A 190 10.20 9.10 -0.18
C GLN A 190 10.13 7.94 0.80
N GLN A 191 9.18 7.99 1.76
CA GLN A 191 8.99 6.92 2.74
C GLN A 191 8.60 5.59 2.09
N VAL A 192 7.70 5.58 1.11
CA VAL A 192 7.23 4.36 0.45
C VAL A 192 8.01 3.97 -0.80
N LYS A 193 9.02 4.73 -1.20
CA LYS A 193 9.80 4.51 -2.44
C LYS A 193 10.30 3.08 -2.60
N GLY A 194 10.77 2.47 -1.51
CA GLY A 194 11.21 1.07 -1.52
C GLY A 194 10.07 0.06 -1.69
N LEU A 195 8.85 0.41 -1.33
CA LEU A 195 7.65 -0.42 -1.52
C LEU A 195 7.12 -0.30 -2.95
N LEU A 196 7.25 0.87 -3.57
CA LEU A 196 6.89 1.09 -4.97
C LEU A 196 7.88 0.41 -5.94
N ASN A 197 9.11 0.18 -5.49
CA ASN A 197 10.18 -0.51 -6.25
C ASN A 197 10.70 -1.73 -5.50
N PRO A 198 9.86 -2.76 -5.29
CA PRO A 198 10.19 -3.87 -4.42
C PRO A 198 11.23 -4.82 -5.02
N LEU A 199 11.95 -5.48 -4.11
CA LEU A 199 12.90 -6.55 -4.43
C LEU A 199 12.21 -7.91 -4.41
N ASP A 200 12.49 -8.73 -5.39
CA ASP A 200 11.98 -10.10 -5.48
C ASP A 200 12.74 -11.02 -4.52
N ILE A 201 12.00 -11.70 -3.65
CA ILE A 201 12.56 -12.64 -2.67
C ILE A 201 12.28 -14.09 -3.07
N GLY A 202 11.04 -14.43 -3.32
CA GLY A 202 10.64 -15.82 -3.52
C GLY A 202 10.89 -16.68 -2.28
N LEU A 203 11.37 -17.90 -2.44
CA LEU A 203 11.70 -18.82 -1.33
C LEU A 203 12.97 -18.40 -0.57
N SER A 204 13.92 -17.75 -1.21
CA SER A 204 15.12 -17.23 -0.56
C SER A 204 15.76 -16.13 -1.41
N GLY A 205 16.12 -15.04 -0.78
CA GLY A 205 16.86 -13.96 -1.38
C GLY A 205 17.91 -13.40 -0.43
N VAL A 206 19.03 -12.93 -1.00
CA VAL A 206 20.00 -12.09 -0.28
C VAL A 206 19.84 -10.69 -0.85
N ILE A 207 19.54 -9.74 0.02
CA ILE A 207 19.37 -8.33 -0.35
C ILE A 207 20.38 -7.47 0.39
N SER A 208 20.79 -6.40 -0.28
CA SER A 208 21.50 -5.29 0.33
C SER A 208 20.54 -4.13 0.45
N ALA A 209 20.42 -3.55 1.63
CA ALA A 209 19.52 -2.44 1.87
C ALA A 209 19.93 -1.22 1.01
N PRO A 210 19.09 -0.75 0.07
CA PRO A 210 19.43 0.40 -0.76
C PRO A 210 19.37 1.72 0.04
N THR A 211 18.59 1.75 1.11
CA THR A 211 18.44 2.88 2.05
C THR A 211 18.34 2.34 3.47
N SER A 212 18.51 3.20 4.48
CA SER A 212 18.14 2.88 5.85
C SER A 212 16.62 3.01 6.04
N GLY A 213 16.05 2.23 6.98
CA GLY A 213 14.62 2.27 7.29
C GLY A 213 14.23 1.35 8.43
#